data_762316daa9e7c78972c4a2eeea9a48e2
#
_entry.id   762316daa9e7c78972c4a2eeea9a48e2
#
_cell.length_a   1.000
_cell.length_b   1.000
_cell.length_c   1.000
_cell.angle_alpha   90.00
_cell.angle_beta   90.00
_cell.angle_gamma   90.00
#
_symmetry.space_group_name_H-M   'P 1'
#
loop_
_entity.id
_entity.type
_entity.pdbx_description
1 polymer ?
#
loop_
_entity_poly.entity_id
_entity_poly.type
_entity_poly.pdbx_seq_one_letter_code
_entity_poly.pdbx_strand_id
1 'polypeptide(L)'
;MNATTKKISRKLKIARSLLKDEGSIAVAIRSLEFIQKKTRKNKKNLRSHAINVGAIYNEVLLADPSFPANIGWKGVAKSKGKLTFNWLMPPPGKGSGGHMTLFRFIKYLEDAGHTCRIYLHNPGPGSSVEAVKAIMGDAFPNVKAPMKWLNQDEEMEEADGMFATSWQTAYTVYASRVKAKKFYFVQDFEPYFYPVGGFSVLAENTYKLGLRGITAGGWLAKTLRDKYKMVTDSFWFGSDSEVYSFAKKKERKEIVFYARPTTERRAFELGILTLDLFHRKHPDYTINFIGWDVSEFNIPFPHKNLGILDPHELNELYNRCSASLVMSLTNMSLLPLELLSSGCIPVVNEGENNTLVSDNPYIAYSSSDPVSMANKLSEVITKKGLIGYATKASSSVKSASWDESGKHFVAIVEKSVKTPGVK
;
A
#
# COMPACT_ATOMS: atom_id res chain seq x y z
N MET A 1 -33.91 -27.94 32.40
CA MET A 1 -33.03 -26.77 32.66
C MET A 1 -32.45 -26.28 31.34
N ASN A 2 -32.83 -25.09 30.91
CA ASN A 2 -32.53 -24.54 29.60
C ASN A 2 -31.01 -24.27 29.46
N ALA A 3 -30.46 -24.36 28.22
CA ALA A 3 -29.02 -24.13 27.93
C ALA A 3 -28.48 -22.79 28.47
N THR A 4 -29.33 -21.78 28.55
CA THR A 4 -29.03 -20.46 29.12
C THR A 4 -28.78 -20.54 30.62
N THR A 5 -29.56 -21.36 31.37
CA THR A 5 -29.41 -21.52 32.82
C THR A 5 -28.12 -22.29 33.19
N LYS A 6 -27.73 -23.28 32.38
CA LYS A 6 -26.44 -24.01 32.55
C LYS A 6 -25.24 -23.06 32.28
N LYS A 7 -25.36 -22.16 31.33
CA LYS A 7 -24.29 -21.19 30.98
C LYS A 7 -24.11 -20.12 32.06
N ILE A 8 -25.19 -19.68 32.69
CA ILE A 8 -25.18 -18.72 33.82
C ILE A 8 -24.58 -19.38 35.06
N SER A 9 -25.01 -20.59 35.39
CA SER A 9 -24.50 -21.38 36.54
C SER A 9 -22.99 -21.64 36.44
N ARG A 10 -22.48 -21.96 35.23
CA ARG A 10 -21.04 -22.15 34.99
C ARG A 10 -20.24 -20.86 35.17
N LYS A 11 -20.78 -19.71 34.73
CA LYS A 11 -20.15 -18.40 34.92
C LYS A 11 -20.13 -17.95 36.36
N LEU A 12 -21.18 -18.25 37.15
CA LEU A 12 -21.24 -17.96 38.58
C LEU A 12 -20.25 -18.82 39.39
N LYS A 13 -20.04 -20.10 38.98
CA LYS A 13 -19.02 -20.94 39.58
C LYS A 13 -17.60 -20.44 39.37
N ILE A 14 -17.30 -19.99 38.13
CA ILE A 14 -16.00 -19.38 37.77
C ILE A 14 -15.79 -18.08 38.54
N ALA A 15 -16.80 -17.22 38.62
CA ALA A 15 -16.71 -15.96 39.37
C ALA A 15 -16.49 -16.19 40.87
N ARG A 16 -17.13 -17.22 41.46
CA ARG A 16 -16.92 -17.63 42.90
C ARG A 16 -15.54 -18.19 43.14
N SER A 17 -14.97 -18.97 42.23
CA SER A 17 -13.58 -19.44 42.30
C SER A 17 -12.58 -18.30 42.28
N LEU A 18 -12.73 -17.38 41.30
CA LEU A 18 -11.87 -16.22 41.19
C LEU A 18 -11.96 -15.26 42.38
N LEU A 19 -13.14 -15.11 42.99
CA LEU A 19 -13.33 -14.32 44.22
C LEU A 19 -12.57 -14.91 45.41
N LYS A 20 -12.42 -16.22 45.44
CA LYS A 20 -11.73 -16.95 46.53
C LYS A 20 -10.21 -16.92 46.38
N ASP A 21 -9.70 -16.89 45.13
CA ASP A 21 -8.28 -17.00 44.81
C ASP A 21 -7.58 -15.65 44.55
N GLU A 22 -8.28 -14.65 44.07
CA GLU A 22 -7.68 -13.36 43.62
C GLU A 22 -8.29 -12.10 44.28
N GLY A 23 -9.31 -12.23 45.11
CA GLY A 23 -9.99 -11.10 45.76
C GLY A 23 -10.97 -10.32 44.90
N SER A 24 -11.88 -9.60 45.53
CA SER A 24 -13.02 -8.90 44.86
C SER A 24 -12.63 -7.82 43.86
N ILE A 25 -11.50 -7.17 44.09
CA ILE A 25 -11.01 -6.07 43.21
C ILE A 25 -10.47 -6.64 41.87
N ALA A 26 -9.74 -7.72 41.90
CA ALA A 26 -9.19 -8.37 40.69
C ALA A 26 -10.30 -8.93 39.78
N VAL A 27 -11.37 -9.47 40.37
CA VAL A 27 -12.55 -9.94 39.62
C VAL A 27 -13.32 -8.78 39.01
N ALA A 28 -13.45 -7.64 39.69
CA ALA A 28 -14.08 -6.46 39.19
C ALA A 28 -13.28 -5.84 38.01
N ILE A 29 -11.95 -5.78 38.11
CA ILE A 29 -11.06 -5.28 37.05
C ILE A 29 -11.15 -6.18 35.82
N ARG A 30 -11.03 -7.52 35.95
CA ARG A 30 -11.17 -8.44 34.81
C ARG A 30 -12.55 -8.41 34.17
N SER A 31 -13.60 -8.21 34.96
CA SER A 31 -14.96 -8.07 34.43
C SER A 31 -15.13 -6.76 33.65
N LEU A 32 -14.56 -5.67 34.14
CA LEU A 32 -14.53 -4.39 33.43
C LEU A 32 -13.70 -4.44 32.16
N GLU A 33 -12.54 -5.08 32.18
CA GLU A 33 -11.69 -5.31 31.00
C GLU A 33 -12.41 -6.17 29.96
N PHE A 34 -13.08 -7.24 30.38
CA PHE A 34 -13.87 -8.10 29.49
C PHE A 34 -15.05 -7.33 28.86
N ILE A 35 -15.78 -6.53 29.63
CA ILE A 35 -16.86 -5.68 29.14
C ILE A 35 -16.30 -4.59 28.20
N GLN A 36 -15.19 -3.95 28.55
CA GLN A 36 -14.53 -2.97 27.69
C GLN A 36 -14.00 -3.61 26.41
N LYS A 37 -13.40 -4.80 26.48
CA LYS A 37 -12.91 -5.53 25.31
C LYS A 37 -14.04 -5.94 24.36
N LYS A 38 -15.17 -6.39 24.92
CA LYS A 38 -16.36 -6.79 24.16
C LYS A 38 -17.08 -5.58 23.54
N THR A 39 -17.21 -4.48 24.28
CA THR A 39 -17.81 -3.24 23.78
C THR A 39 -16.90 -2.53 22.76
N ARG A 40 -15.57 -2.54 22.97
CA ARG A 40 -14.60 -2.04 21.98
C ARG A 40 -14.63 -2.86 20.69
N LYS A 41 -14.68 -4.20 20.77
CA LYS A 41 -14.70 -5.08 19.59
C LYS A 41 -15.98 -4.90 18.78
N ASN A 42 -17.14 -4.81 19.43
CA ASN A 42 -18.43 -4.58 18.73
C ASN A 42 -18.58 -3.15 18.20
N LYS A 43 -18.10 -2.13 18.92
CA LYS A 43 -18.13 -0.75 18.45
C LYS A 43 -17.13 -0.50 17.31
N LYS A 44 -15.93 -1.14 17.33
CA LYS A 44 -14.93 -0.98 16.27
C LYS A 44 -15.42 -1.54 14.93
N ASN A 45 -16.05 -2.72 14.91
CA ASN A 45 -16.47 -3.37 13.66
C ASN A 45 -17.71 -2.71 13.03
N LEU A 46 -18.68 -2.24 13.82
CA LEU A 46 -19.85 -1.52 13.28
C LEU A 46 -19.51 -0.09 12.82
N ARG A 47 -18.61 0.61 13.54
CA ARG A 47 -18.21 1.98 13.18
C ARG A 47 -17.33 2.04 11.94
N SER A 48 -16.45 1.04 11.68
CA SER A 48 -15.53 1.11 10.54
C SER A 48 -16.25 1.03 9.18
N HIS A 49 -17.30 0.21 9.05
CA HIS A 49 -18.08 0.11 7.82
C HIS A 49 -19.00 1.31 7.60
N ALA A 50 -19.70 1.76 8.65
CA ALA A 50 -20.58 2.94 8.57
C ALA A 50 -19.82 4.25 8.32
N ILE A 51 -18.60 4.40 8.89
CA ILE A 51 -17.76 5.58 8.72
C ILE A 51 -17.27 5.72 7.27
N ASN A 52 -16.88 4.62 6.61
CA ASN A 52 -16.38 4.70 5.24
C ASN A 52 -17.46 5.16 4.24
N VAL A 53 -18.68 4.70 4.36
CA VAL A 53 -19.80 5.16 3.49
C VAL A 53 -20.26 6.56 3.92
N GLY A 54 -20.42 6.81 5.22
CA GLY A 54 -20.89 8.09 5.74
C GLY A 54 -19.97 9.26 5.41
N ALA A 55 -18.64 9.03 5.40
CA ALA A 55 -17.65 10.07 5.13
C ALA A 55 -17.63 10.56 3.67
N ILE A 56 -18.17 9.80 2.72
CA ILE A 56 -18.18 10.14 1.29
C ILE A 56 -19.59 10.14 0.71
N TYR A 57 -20.61 10.04 1.56
CA TYR A 57 -22.00 9.81 1.11
C TYR A 57 -22.49 10.93 0.19
N ASN A 58 -22.31 12.17 0.58
CA ASN A 58 -22.75 13.31 -0.21
C ASN A 58 -21.95 13.43 -1.52
N GLU A 59 -20.64 13.24 -1.46
CA GLU A 59 -19.76 13.30 -2.63
C GLU A 59 -20.08 12.20 -3.65
N VAL A 60 -20.43 10.99 -3.19
CA VAL A 60 -20.90 9.91 -4.06
C VAL A 60 -22.20 10.28 -4.77
N LEU A 61 -23.15 10.92 -4.06
CA LEU A 61 -24.42 11.36 -4.68
C LEU A 61 -24.24 12.49 -5.69
N LEU A 62 -23.18 13.28 -5.58
CA LEU A 62 -22.82 14.33 -6.53
C LEU A 62 -22.00 13.82 -7.73
N ALA A 63 -21.54 12.57 -7.66
CA ALA A 63 -20.66 12.02 -8.69
C ALA A 63 -21.45 11.55 -9.90
N ASP A 64 -21.32 12.29 -11.00
CA ASP A 64 -21.95 11.99 -12.28
C ASP A 64 -20.87 11.85 -13.38
N PRO A 65 -20.66 10.64 -13.92
CA PRO A 65 -19.69 10.41 -14.99
C PRO A 65 -19.99 11.17 -16.30
N SER A 66 -21.23 11.64 -16.50
CA SER A 66 -21.59 12.47 -17.67
C SER A 66 -21.04 13.89 -17.59
N PHE A 67 -20.58 14.32 -16.39
CA PHE A 67 -19.92 15.61 -16.15
C PHE A 67 -18.48 15.41 -15.67
N PRO A 68 -17.53 15.14 -16.58
CA PRO A 68 -16.14 14.84 -16.18
C PRO A 68 -15.50 15.96 -15.35
N ALA A 69 -14.76 15.59 -14.32
CA ALA A 69 -14.15 16.50 -13.33
C ALA A 69 -13.30 17.64 -13.92
N ASN A 70 -12.70 17.43 -15.08
CA ASN A 70 -11.87 18.41 -15.78
C ASN A 70 -12.56 19.06 -16.99
N ILE A 71 -13.86 18.90 -17.13
CA ILE A 71 -14.62 19.57 -18.20
C ILE A 71 -14.52 21.09 -18.02
N GLY A 72 -14.26 21.81 -19.11
CA GLY A 72 -14.15 23.28 -19.07
C GLY A 72 -12.91 23.83 -18.33
N TRP A 73 -11.96 22.97 -17.92
CA TRP A 73 -10.66 23.46 -17.40
C TRP A 73 -9.95 24.30 -18.46
N LYS A 74 -9.66 25.57 -18.16
CA LYS A 74 -9.07 26.52 -19.13
C LYS A 74 -7.54 26.50 -19.15
N GLY A 75 -6.92 25.79 -18.18
CA GLY A 75 -5.48 25.87 -17.94
C GLY A 75 -5.09 27.15 -17.18
N VAL A 76 -3.96 27.10 -16.52
CA VAL A 76 -3.30 28.30 -15.96
C VAL A 76 -2.42 28.95 -17.02
N ALA A 77 -2.06 30.24 -16.83
CA ALA A 77 -1.15 30.94 -17.74
C ALA A 77 0.15 30.17 -17.94
N LYS A 78 0.61 30.02 -19.18
CA LYS A 78 1.87 29.29 -19.49
C LYS A 78 3.09 29.90 -18.81
N SER A 79 3.07 31.25 -18.58
CA SER A 79 4.12 31.99 -17.88
C SER A 79 4.11 31.79 -16.36
N LYS A 80 3.07 31.16 -15.77
CA LYS A 80 3.02 30.90 -14.34
C LYS A 80 4.10 29.90 -13.94
N GLY A 81 5.15 30.36 -13.27
CA GLY A 81 6.28 29.55 -12.85
C GLY A 81 5.93 28.68 -11.63
N LYS A 82 5.54 29.32 -10.52
CA LYS A 82 5.19 28.63 -9.28
C LYS A 82 3.71 28.22 -9.26
N LEU A 83 3.45 26.92 -9.05
CA LEU A 83 2.11 26.35 -8.97
C LEU A 83 1.81 25.91 -7.51
N THR A 84 0.52 25.77 -7.22
CA THR A 84 0.04 25.30 -5.91
C THR A 84 -0.76 24.01 -6.08
N PHE A 85 -0.48 23.02 -5.23
CA PHE A 85 -1.11 21.71 -5.28
C PHE A 85 -1.68 21.28 -3.92
N ASN A 86 -2.93 20.84 -3.92
CA ASN A 86 -3.58 20.23 -2.78
C ASN A 86 -3.56 18.70 -2.93
N TRP A 87 -3.09 18.01 -1.92
CA TRP A 87 -3.06 16.55 -1.84
C TRP A 87 -4.04 16.07 -0.80
N LEU A 88 -5.07 15.36 -1.22
CA LEU A 88 -6.05 14.75 -0.32
C LEU A 88 -5.75 13.26 -0.17
N MET A 89 -5.47 12.81 1.05
CA MET A 89 -5.06 11.44 1.32
C MET A 89 -5.67 10.88 2.62
N PRO A 90 -5.87 9.56 2.72
CA PRO A 90 -6.09 8.92 4.02
C PRO A 90 -4.89 9.17 4.94
N PRO A 91 -5.07 9.14 6.26
CA PRO A 91 -3.95 9.31 7.18
C PRO A 91 -2.93 8.18 6.99
N PRO A 92 -1.62 8.49 6.93
CA PRO A 92 -0.57 7.49 6.79
C PRO A 92 -0.50 6.58 8.03
N GLY A 93 -0.24 5.29 7.80
CA GLY A 93 0.09 4.33 8.84
C GLY A 93 1.59 4.05 8.90
N LYS A 94 2.06 3.49 10.02
CA LYS A 94 3.46 3.09 10.19
C LYS A 94 3.87 2.10 9.09
N GLY A 95 4.99 2.36 8.40
CA GLY A 95 5.53 1.50 7.35
C GLY A 95 4.67 1.42 6.08
N SER A 96 3.81 2.42 5.82
CA SER A 96 2.99 2.47 4.62
C SER A 96 3.79 2.86 3.38
N GLY A 97 4.15 1.89 2.55
CA GLY A 97 4.90 2.11 1.30
C GLY A 97 4.16 3.02 0.30
N GLY A 98 2.82 2.95 0.26
CA GLY A 98 2.02 3.84 -0.59
C GLY A 98 2.15 5.31 -0.17
N HIS A 99 2.09 5.60 1.13
CA HIS A 99 2.29 6.96 1.62
C HIS A 99 3.74 7.41 1.47
N MET A 100 4.72 6.53 1.65
CA MET A 100 6.13 6.82 1.35
C MET A 100 6.28 7.34 -0.09
N THR A 101 5.66 6.67 -1.05
CA THR A 101 5.64 7.09 -2.45
C THR A 101 4.97 8.45 -2.63
N LEU A 102 3.80 8.70 -2.00
CA LEU A 102 3.11 9.99 -2.06
C LEU A 102 3.99 11.14 -1.57
N PHE A 103 4.60 10.99 -0.38
CA PHE A 103 5.47 12.03 0.18
C PHE A 103 6.69 12.30 -0.69
N ARG A 104 7.24 11.26 -1.34
CA ARG A 104 8.35 11.40 -2.29
C ARG A 104 7.95 12.29 -3.49
N PHE A 105 6.77 12.08 -4.06
CA PHE A 105 6.29 12.89 -5.19
C PHE A 105 5.84 14.29 -4.77
N ILE A 106 5.32 14.48 -3.57
CA ILE A 106 5.10 15.82 -2.99
C ILE A 106 6.43 16.57 -2.90
N LYS A 107 7.47 15.91 -2.39
CA LYS A 107 8.80 16.52 -2.28
C LYS A 107 9.37 16.92 -3.66
N TYR A 108 9.21 16.12 -4.70
CA TYR A 108 9.65 16.48 -6.05
C TYR A 108 8.96 17.74 -6.59
N LEU A 109 7.67 17.93 -6.30
CA LEU A 109 6.99 19.19 -6.63
C LEU A 109 7.54 20.39 -5.84
N GLU A 110 7.84 20.21 -4.55
CA GLU A 110 8.43 21.23 -3.72
C GLU A 110 9.85 21.60 -4.17
N ASP A 111 10.65 20.61 -4.52
CA ASP A 111 12.02 20.79 -5.01
C ASP A 111 12.03 21.47 -6.40
N ALA A 112 10.97 21.30 -7.20
CA ALA A 112 10.75 22.05 -8.44
C ALA A 112 10.22 23.48 -8.21
N GLY A 113 10.11 23.94 -6.95
CA GLY A 113 9.71 25.29 -6.58
C GLY A 113 8.21 25.50 -6.40
N HIS A 114 7.41 24.45 -6.45
CA HIS A 114 5.96 24.51 -6.26
C HIS A 114 5.58 24.53 -4.79
N THR A 115 4.32 24.92 -4.50
CA THR A 115 3.75 24.86 -3.14
C THR A 115 2.81 23.66 -3.05
N CYS A 116 2.99 22.81 -2.02
CA CYS A 116 2.09 21.70 -1.73
C CYS A 116 1.37 21.93 -0.39
N ARG A 117 0.14 21.41 -0.27
CA ARG A 117 -0.62 21.32 0.97
C ARG A 117 -1.19 19.92 1.07
N ILE A 118 -1.18 19.36 2.29
CA ILE A 118 -1.70 18.02 2.56
C ILE A 118 -2.97 18.13 3.38
N TYR A 119 -4.03 17.52 2.87
CA TYR A 119 -5.30 17.36 3.54
C TYR A 119 -5.50 15.90 3.92
N LEU A 120 -5.70 15.64 5.20
CA LEU A 120 -6.01 14.30 5.69
C LEU A 120 -7.52 14.09 5.63
N HIS A 121 -7.92 13.02 4.96
CA HIS A 121 -9.33 12.69 4.73
C HIS A 121 -9.93 11.94 5.91
N ASN A 122 -11.17 12.29 6.27
CA ASN A 122 -11.99 11.56 7.22
C ASN A 122 -11.45 11.54 8.66
N PRO A 123 -11.46 12.69 9.36
CA PRO A 123 -11.07 12.72 10.76
C PRO A 123 -12.02 11.87 11.62
N GLY A 124 -11.45 10.92 12.37
CA GLY A 124 -12.18 10.19 13.42
C GLY A 124 -12.21 10.97 14.73
N PRO A 125 -13.00 10.56 15.72
CA PRO A 125 -12.95 11.14 17.05
C PRO A 125 -11.53 11.12 17.65
N GLY A 126 -11.02 12.28 18.08
CA GLY A 126 -9.69 12.42 18.64
C GLY A 126 -8.54 12.42 17.63
N SER A 127 -8.84 12.54 16.33
CA SER A 127 -7.79 12.71 15.31
C SER A 127 -7.04 14.03 15.50
N SER A 128 -5.71 13.97 15.54
CA SER A 128 -4.84 15.15 15.51
C SER A 128 -3.74 14.98 14.46
N VAL A 129 -3.25 16.10 13.93
CA VAL A 129 -2.13 16.10 12.98
C VAL A 129 -0.84 15.66 13.68
N GLU A 130 -0.67 16.03 14.96
CA GLU A 130 0.47 15.65 15.78
C GLU A 130 0.55 14.14 15.97
N ALA A 131 -0.59 13.47 16.20
CA ALA A 131 -0.63 12.00 16.29
C ALA A 131 -0.26 11.35 14.97
N VAL A 132 -0.69 11.91 13.82
CA VAL A 132 -0.29 11.41 12.50
C VAL A 132 1.22 11.60 12.28
N LYS A 133 1.76 12.77 12.59
CA LYS A 133 3.20 13.06 12.49
C LYS A 133 4.03 12.14 13.40
N ALA A 134 3.55 11.86 14.61
CA ALA A 134 4.21 10.92 15.53
C ALA A 134 4.26 9.48 14.97
N ILE A 135 3.20 9.04 14.26
CA ILE A 135 3.20 7.74 13.56
C ILE A 135 4.19 7.72 12.38
N MET A 136 4.31 8.84 11.69
CA MET A 136 5.23 8.96 10.55
C MET A 136 6.69 8.94 11.01
N GLY A 137 7.03 9.63 12.11
CA GLY A 137 8.40 9.75 12.60
C GLY A 137 9.36 10.21 11.48
N ASP A 138 10.59 9.71 11.52
CA ASP A 138 11.62 10.01 10.53
C ASP A 138 11.57 9.07 9.29
N ALA A 139 10.59 8.16 9.25
CA ALA A 139 10.51 7.15 8.21
C ALA A 139 10.03 7.68 6.85
N PHE A 140 9.46 8.89 6.81
CA PHE A 140 8.90 9.49 5.61
C PHE A 140 9.78 10.64 5.09
N PRO A 141 9.80 10.88 3.75
CA PRO A 141 10.48 12.04 3.18
C PRO A 141 10.02 13.34 3.85
N ASN A 142 10.96 14.18 4.25
CA ASN A 142 10.64 15.48 4.85
C ASN A 142 10.07 16.42 3.79
N VAL A 143 8.81 16.79 3.94
CA VAL A 143 8.09 17.73 3.07
C VAL A 143 7.78 19.03 3.83
N LYS A 144 7.78 20.15 3.11
CA LYS A 144 7.44 21.48 3.64
C LYS A 144 5.93 21.71 3.72
N ALA A 145 5.15 20.90 3.00
CA ALA A 145 3.70 21.01 2.87
C ALA A 145 3.03 21.01 4.25
N PRO A 146 2.27 22.06 4.60
CA PRO A 146 1.44 22.04 5.78
C PRO A 146 0.40 20.93 5.68
N MET A 147 0.14 20.29 6.83
CA MET A 147 -0.80 19.18 6.95
C MET A 147 -1.97 19.57 7.83
N LYS A 148 -3.19 19.36 7.37
CA LYS A 148 -4.41 19.55 8.18
C LYS A 148 -5.46 18.49 7.85
N TRP A 149 -6.40 18.26 8.77
CA TRP A 149 -7.58 17.48 8.50
C TRP A 149 -8.56 18.28 7.62
N LEU A 150 -9.18 17.60 6.67
CA LEU A 150 -10.33 18.12 5.94
C LEU A 150 -11.59 17.62 6.64
N ASN A 151 -12.32 18.53 7.28
CA ASN A 151 -13.59 18.21 7.92
C ASN A 151 -14.70 18.03 6.89
N GLN A 152 -15.77 17.35 7.29
CA GLN A 152 -16.96 17.25 6.46
C GLN A 152 -17.51 18.68 6.22
N ASP A 153 -17.95 18.95 5.01
CA ASP A 153 -18.46 20.26 4.55
C ASP A 153 -17.40 21.38 4.48
N GLU A 154 -16.13 21.09 4.76
CA GLU A 154 -15.03 22.03 4.55
C GLU A 154 -14.52 21.94 3.11
N GLU A 155 -14.26 23.09 2.49
CA GLU A 155 -13.64 23.17 1.15
C GLU A 155 -12.12 23.33 1.29
N MET A 156 -11.38 22.72 0.37
CA MET A 156 -9.93 22.93 0.29
C MET A 156 -9.62 24.35 -0.21
N GLU A 157 -8.45 24.85 0.13
CA GLU A 157 -7.99 26.15 -0.35
C GLU A 157 -7.76 26.16 -1.87
N GLU A 158 -7.83 27.35 -2.50
CA GLU A 158 -7.57 27.53 -3.93
C GLU A 158 -6.21 26.99 -4.33
N ALA A 159 -6.16 26.26 -5.43
CA ALA A 159 -4.96 25.61 -5.95
C ALA A 159 -5.01 25.54 -7.49
N ASP A 160 -3.85 25.30 -8.11
CA ASP A 160 -3.76 25.05 -9.55
C ASP A 160 -4.02 23.58 -9.90
N GLY A 161 -3.72 22.69 -8.97
CA GLY A 161 -4.00 21.26 -9.09
C GLY A 161 -4.41 20.61 -7.76
N MET A 162 -5.22 19.58 -7.86
CA MET A 162 -5.71 18.79 -6.71
C MET A 162 -5.51 17.32 -6.98
N PHE A 163 -4.94 16.60 -6.03
CA PHE A 163 -4.67 15.18 -6.11
C PHE A 163 -5.57 14.39 -5.16
N ALA A 164 -6.34 13.47 -5.72
CA ALA A 164 -6.88 12.34 -4.98
C ALA A 164 -5.84 11.23 -4.91
N THR A 165 -5.80 10.48 -3.81
CA THR A 165 -4.80 9.40 -3.60
C THR A 165 -5.42 8.06 -3.21
N SER A 166 -6.74 8.02 -3.12
CA SER A 166 -7.56 6.81 -2.93
C SER A 166 -8.94 7.02 -3.54
N TRP A 167 -9.69 5.94 -3.73
CA TRP A 167 -11.04 6.03 -4.31
C TRP A 167 -11.97 6.93 -3.48
N GLN A 168 -11.87 6.91 -2.14
CA GLN A 168 -12.67 7.79 -1.29
C GLN A 168 -12.34 9.26 -1.58
N THR A 169 -11.05 9.58 -1.61
CA THR A 169 -10.61 10.95 -1.87
C THR A 169 -10.89 11.40 -3.30
N ALA A 170 -11.05 10.46 -4.24
CA ALA A 170 -11.42 10.77 -5.62
C ALA A 170 -12.82 11.37 -5.71
N TYR A 171 -13.77 10.88 -4.90
CA TYR A 171 -15.10 11.49 -4.81
C TYR A 171 -15.05 12.91 -4.24
N THR A 172 -14.30 13.12 -3.17
CA THR A 172 -14.17 14.44 -2.54
C THR A 172 -13.49 15.44 -3.48
N VAL A 173 -12.41 15.04 -4.17
CA VAL A 173 -11.75 15.89 -5.17
C VAL A 173 -12.68 16.17 -6.36
N TYR A 174 -13.47 15.19 -6.81
CA TYR A 174 -14.47 15.39 -7.86
C TYR A 174 -15.50 16.43 -7.44
N ALA A 175 -16.09 16.31 -6.25
CA ALA A 175 -17.15 17.17 -5.73
C ALA A 175 -16.66 18.58 -5.36
N SER A 176 -15.36 18.78 -5.12
CA SER A 176 -14.79 20.09 -4.77
C SER A 176 -15.09 21.16 -5.81
N ARG A 177 -15.50 22.33 -5.33
CA ARG A 177 -15.80 23.53 -6.15
C ARG A 177 -14.56 24.35 -6.50
N VAL A 178 -13.42 24.03 -5.92
CA VAL A 178 -12.14 24.69 -6.23
C VAL A 178 -11.82 24.51 -7.71
N LYS A 179 -11.55 25.61 -8.41
CA LYS A 179 -11.19 25.62 -9.82
C LYS A 179 -9.72 25.22 -9.99
N ALA A 180 -9.46 23.92 -10.00
CA ALA A 180 -8.15 23.32 -10.13
C ALA A 180 -8.17 22.18 -11.16
N LYS A 181 -7.01 21.85 -11.73
CA LYS A 181 -6.85 20.60 -12.48
C LYS A 181 -6.95 19.44 -11.50
N LYS A 182 -7.88 18.52 -11.71
CA LYS A 182 -8.15 17.40 -10.83
C LYS A 182 -7.42 16.14 -11.29
N PHE A 183 -6.59 15.60 -10.43
CA PHE A 183 -5.76 14.42 -10.65
C PHE A 183 -6.20 13.27 -9.74
N TYR A 184 -5.93 12.05 -10.18
CA TYR A 184 -5.97 10.86 -9.34
C TYR A 184 -4.60 10.17 -9.39
N PHE A 185 -3.89 10.16 -8.27
CA PHE A 185 -2.63 9.45 -8.10
C PHE A 185 -2.93 8.00 -7.75
N VAL A 186 -2.89 7.11 -8.75
CA VAL A 186 -3.35 5.73 -8.64
C VAL A 186 -2.16 4.80 -8.46
N GLN A 187 -2.04 4.19 -7.29
CA GLN A 187 -0.94 3.29 -6.98
C GLN A 187 -1.31 1.81 -7.15
N ASP A 188 -2.60 1.48 -7.14
CA ASP A 188 -3.07 0.11 -7.28
C ASP A 188 -4.46 0.10 -7.94
N PHE A 189 -4.95 -1.06 -8.36
CA PHE A 189 -6.32 -1.22 -8.85
C PHE A 189 -7.25 -1.41 -7.65
N GLU A 190 -7.72 -0.30 -7.09
CA GLU A 190 -8.40 -0.25 -5.80
C GLU A 190 -9.73 -1.03 -5.71
N PRO A 191 -10.50 -1.30 -6.81
CA PRO A 191 -11.63 -2.22 -6.77
C PRO A 191 -11.27 -3.61 -6.20
N TYR A 192 -10.02 -4.07 -6.41
CA TYR A 192 -9.54 -5.37 -5.92
C TYR A 192 -9.10 -5.37 -4.46
N PHE A 193 -9.28 -4.25 -3.74
CA PHE A 193 -9.10 -4.22 -2.29
C PHE A 193 -10.29 -4.83 -1.54
N TYR A 194 -11.37 -5.08 -2.26
CA TYR A 194 -12.65 -5.56 -1.73
C TYR A 194 -13.11 -6.81 -2.49
N PRO A 195 -13.83 -7.73 -1.83
CA PRO A 195 -14.64 -8.71 -2.54
C PRO A 195 -15.63 -8.02 -3.49
N VAL A 196 -16.09 -8.72 -4.51
CA VAL A 196 -17.13 -8.21 -5.41
C VAL A 196 -18.35 -7.76 -4.60
N GLY A 197 -18.66 -6.46 -4.65
CA GLY A 197 -19.71 -5.85 -3.83
C GLY A 197 -19.71 -4.32 -3.95
N GLY A 198 -20.51 -3.66 -3.11
CA GLY A 198 -20.72 -2.21 -3.18
C GLY A 198 -19.43 -1.38 -3.15
N PHE A 199 -18.49 -1.69 -2.27
CA PHE A 199 -17.23 -0.95 -2.18
C PHE A 199 -16.34 -1.14 -3.41
N SER A 200 -16.29 -2.35 -3.98
CA SER A 200 -15.58 -2.61 -5.22
C SER A 200 -16.16 -1.78 -6.37
N VAL A 201 -17.51 -1.72 -6.49
CA VAL A 201 -18.20 -0.91 -7.50
C VAL A 201 -17.97 0.58 -7.28
N LEU A 202 -18.04 1.07 -6.05
CA LEU A 202 -17.77 2.49 -5.75
C LEU A 202 -16.34 2.87 -6.11
N ALA A 203 -15.35 2.04 -5.75
CA ALA A 203 -13.96 2.27 -6.14
C ALA A 203 -13.79 2.28 -7.67
N GLU A 204 -14.40 1.33 -8.39
CA GLU A 204 -14.34 1.26 -9.86
C GLU A 204 -14.97 2.48 -10.54
N ASN A 205 -16.06 3.01 -10.00
CA ASN A 205 -16.75 4.16 -10.58
C ASN A 205 -15.89 5.44 -10.54
N THR A 206 -14.94 5.56 -9.62
CA THR A 206 -14.06 6.74 -9.55
C THR A 206 -13.20 6.91 -10.81
N TYR A 207 -12.88 5.84 -11.50
CA TYR A 207 -12.11 5.88 -12.75
C TYR A 207 -12.89 6.49 -13.93
N LYS A 208 -14.22 6.62 -13.81
CA LYS A 208 -15.12 7.19 -14.83
C LYS A 208 -15.39 8.68 -14.60
N LEU A 209 -14.91 9.27 -13.50
CA LEU A 209 -15.24 10.64 -13.09
C LEU A 209 -14.45 11.73 -13.83
N GLY A 210 -13.59 11.39 -14.80
CA GLY A 210 -12.85 12.35 -15.61
C GLY A 210 -11.69 13.05 -14.90
N LEU A 211 -11.21 12.54 -13.77
CA LEU A 211 -9.93 12.95 -13.19
C LEU A 211 -8.80 12.49 -14.12
N ARG A 212 -7.66 13.23 -14.14
CA ARG A 212 -6.47 12.78 -14.86
C ARG A 212 -5.69 11.79 -13.98
N GLY A 213 -5.56 10.55 -14.45
CA GLY A 213 -4.80 9.52 -13.74
C GLY A 213 -3.30 9.72 -13.88
N ILE A 214 -2.58 9.62 -12.77
CA ILE A 214 -1.12 9.44 -12.76
C ILE A 214 -0.84 8.14 -12.01
N THR A 215 -0.38 7.12 -12.71
CA THR A 215 -0.43 5.74 -12.25
C THR A 215 0.95 5.17 -11.92
N ALA A 216 1.00 4.28 -10.94
CA ALA A 216 2.19 3.50 -10.65
C ALA A 216 2.36 2.38 -11.71
N GLY A 217 3.19 2.63 -12.70
CA GLY A 217 3.51 1.69 -13.77
C GLY A 217 2.51 1.67 -14.94
N GLY A 218 2.93 0.98 -16.00
CA GLY A 218 2.23 0.94 -17.28
C GLY A 218 0.94 0.12 -17.27
N TRP A 219 0.85 -0.92 -16.45
CA TRP A 219 -0.34 -1.76 -16.37
C TRP A 219 -1.58 -0.96 -15.94
N LEU A 220 -1.47 -0.18 -14.86
CA LEU A 220 -2.56 0.67 -14.41
C LEU A 220 -2.92 1.71 -15.48
N ALA A 221 -1.92 2.38 -16.07
CA ALA A 221 -2.17 3.35 -17.13
C ALA A 221 -2.93 2.74 -18.30
N LYS A 222 -2.53 1.55 -18.76
CA LYS A 222 -3.19 0.81 -19.83
C LYS A 222 -4.61 0.42 -19.43
N THR A 223 -4.78 -0.22 -18.28
CA THR A 223 -6.08 -0.71 -17.80
C THR A 223 -7.09 0.44 -17.66
N LEU A 224 -6.69 1.55 -17.04
CA LEU A 224 -7.57 2.69 -16.80
C LEU A 224 -7.94 3.40 -18.10
N ARG A 225 -7.02 3.52 -19.04
CA ARG A 225 -7.28 4.09 -20.37
C ARG A 225 -8.20 3.20 -21.20
N ASP A 226 -7.90 1.92 -21.30
CA ASP A 226 -8.60 1.00 -22.20
C ASP A 226 -10.02 0.71 -21.69
N LYS A 227 -10.16 0.41 -20.40
CA LYS A 227 -11.42 0.00 -19.80
C LYS A 227 -12.33 1.18 -19.41
N TYR A 228 -11.76 2.28 -18.91
CA TYR A 228 -12.55 3.41 -18.37
C TYR A 228 -12.40 4.71 -19.15
N LYS A 229 -11.63 4.72 -20.23
CA LYS A 229 -11.34 5.91 -21.04
C LYS A 229 -10.72 7.05 -20.24
N MET A 230 -10.08 6.73 -19.12
CA MET A 230 -9.40 7.71 -18.30
C MET A 230 -8.15 8.24 -19.01
N VAL A 231 -7.93 9.53 -18.98
CA VAL A 231 -6.67 10.11 -19.48
C VAL A 231 -5.59 9.83 -18.45
N THR A 232 -4.58 9.05 -18.85
CA THR A 232 -3.55 8.55 -17.93
C THR A 232 -2.14 8.83 -18.40
N ASP A 233 -1.27 9.16 -17.44
CA ASP A 233 0.18 9.08 -17.52
C ASP A 233 0.68 8.11 -16.47
N SER A 234 1.92 7.68 -16.53
CA SER A 234 2.51 6.78 -15.54
C SER A 234 3.84 7.32 -15.02
N PHE A 235 4.13 6.97 -13.78
CA PHE A 235 5.46 7.05 -13.21
C PHE A 235 5.98 5.63 -12.94
N TRP A 236 7.27 5.47 -12.76
CA TRP A 236 7.89 4.21 -12.40
C TRP A 236 8.52 4.27 -11.01
N PHE A 237 8.70 3.12 -10.40
CA PHE A 237 9.40 2.99 -9.15
C PHE A 237 10.92 3.09 -9.38
N GLY A 238 11.61 3.72 -8.45
CA GLY A 238 13.06 3.76 -8.39
C GLY A 238 13.61 2.82 -7.32
N SER A 239 14.90 2.60 -7.34
CA SER A 239 15.65 1.91 -6.29
C SER A 239 16.35 2.95 -5.39
N ASP A 240 16.24 2.77 -4.08
CA ASP A 240 17.00 3.56 -3.09
C ASP A 240 18.40 2.93 -2.91
N SER A 241 19.33 3.27 -3.81
CA SER A 241 20.69 2.70 -3.85
C SER A 241 21.54 3.05 -2.63
N GLU A 242 21.19 4.08 -1.87
CA GLU A 242 21.82 4.43 -0.60
C GLU A 242 21.48 3.45 0.51
N VAL A 243 20.29 2.82 0.42
CA VAL A 243 19.78 1.87 1.40
C VAL A 243 20.02 0.43 0.94
N TYR A 244 19.62 0.12 -0.30
CA TYR A 244 19.68 -1.23 -0.84
C TYR A 244 20.88 -1.42 -1.76
N SER A 245 21.82 -2.26 -1.34
CA SER A 245 23.05 -2.53 -2.08
C SER A 245 23.47 -3.98 -1.94
N PHE A 246 24.16 -4.50 -2.95
CA PHE A 246 24.63 -5.87 -3.01
C PHE A 246 25.99 -6.05 -2.34
N ALA A 247 26.02 -6.78 -1.22
CA ALA A 247 27.26 -7.15 -0.51
C ALA A 247 27.68 -8.58 -0.88
N LYS A 248 28.35 -8.83 -1.95
CA LYS A 248 28.84 -10.12 -2.51
C LYS A 248 29.13 -11.23 -1.46
N LYS A 249 28.12 -11.67 -0.68
CA LYS A 249 28.28 -12.75 0.29
C LYS A 249 28.32 -14.09 -0.45
N LYS A 250 29.25 -14.97 -0.04
CA LYS A 250 29.49 -16.25 -0.72
C LYS A 250 28.35 -17.25 -0.51
N GLU A 251 27.75 -17.27 0.67
CA GLU A 251 26.68 -18.22 1.01
C GLU A 251 25.36 -17.51 1.22
N ARG A 252 24.34 -17.97 0.51
CA ARG A 252 22.97 -17.46 0.55
C ARG A 252 22.02 -18.64 0.63
N LYS A 253 21.75 -19.12 1.86
CA LYS A 253 20.84 -20.23 2.14
C LYS A 253 19.57 -19.79 2.86
N GLU A 254 19.13 -18.61 2.57
CA GLU A 254 17.89 -18.08 3.11
C GLU A 254 16.98 -17.65 1.95
N ILE A 255 15.67 -17.71 2.18
CA ILE A 255 14.66 -17.07 1.35
C ILE A 255 13.79 -16.18 2.23
N VAL A 256 13.17 -15.18 1.62
CA VAL A 256 12.29 -14.26 2.32
C VAL A 256 10.93 -14.19 1.67
N PHE A 257 9.88 -14.09 2.49
CA PHE A 257 8.51 -13.88 2.07
C PHE A 257 7.95 -12.65 2.78
N TYR A 258 7.46 -11.69 1.98
CA TYR A 258 6.77 -10.52 2.49
C TYR A 258 5.33 -10.88 2.83
N ALA A 259 5.11 -11.22 4.09
CA ALA A 259 3.82 -11.67 4.61
C ALA A 259 2.90 -10.50 4.92
N ARG A 260 1.68 -10.55 4.39
CA ARG A 260 0.63 -9.56 4.66
C ARG A 260 -0.73 -10.27 4.79
N PRO A 261 -0.96 -11.03 5.87
CA PRO A 261 -2.17 -11.84 6.03
C PRO A 261 -3.48 -11.04 5.94
N THR A 262 -3.46 -9.77 6.37
CA THR A 262 -4.62 -8.88 6.33
C THR A 262 -4.81 -8.17 4.98
N THR A 263 -3.99 -8.49 4.00
CA THR A 263 -4.02 -7.87 2.67
C THR A 263 -4.18 -8.96 1.62
N GLU A 264 -5.42 -9.38 1.35
CA GLU A 264 -5.78 -10.55 0.52
C GLU A 264 -5.07 -10.58 -0.83
N ARG A 265 -4.92 -9.42 -1.49
CA ARG A 265 -4.21 -9.31 -2.76
C ARG A 265 -2.71 -9.62 -2.70
N ARG A 266 -2.16 -9.84 -1.52
CA ARG A 266 -0.79 -10.32 -1.30
C ARG A 266 -0.72 -11.84 -1.10
N ALA A 267 -1.86 -12.52 -1.23
CA ALA A 267 -2.02 -13.97 -1.35
C ALA A 267 -1.19 -14.75 -0.31
N PHE A 268 -1.35 -14.40 0.96
CA PHE A 268 -0.60 -15.01 2.06
C PHE A 268 -0.76 -16.53 2.08
N GLU A 269 -1.97 -17.03 1.88
CA GLU A 269 -2.31 -18.46 1.89
C GLU A 269 -1.60 -19.21 0.75
N LEU A 270 -1.57 -18.65 -0.47
CA LEU A 270 -0.81 -19.22 -1.58
C LEU A 270 0.69 -19.21 -1.31
N GLY A 271 1.18 -18.17 -0.62
CA GLY A 271 2.56 -18.10 -0.17
C GLY A 271 2.92 -19.22 0.79
N ILE A 272 2.07 -19.50 1.80
CA ILE A 272 2.28 -20.61 2.75
C ILE A 272 2.31 -21.95 2.02
N LEU A 273 1.35 -22.23 1.14
CA LEU A 273 1.32 -23.48 0.36
C LEU A 273 2.56 -23.65 -0.52
N THR A 274 3.00 -22.56 -1.16
CA THR A 274 4.23 -22.55 -1.97
C THR A 274 5.46 -22.87 -1.13
N LEU A 275 5.57 -22.24 0.04
CA LEU A 275 6.72 -22.38 0.92
C LEU A 275 6.77 -23.74 1.61
N ASP A 276 5.62 -24.36 1.92
CA ASP A 276 5.57 -25.75 2.42
C ASP A 276 6.14 -26.73 1.35
N LEU A 277 5.69 -26.59 0.09
CA LEU A 277 6.22 -27.40 -1.01
C LEU A 277 7.73 -27.18 -1.25
N PHE A 278 8.17 -25.92 -1.13
CA PHE A 278 9.59 -25.57 -1.23
C PHE A 278 10.40 -26.18 -0.09
N HIS A 279 9.94 -26.03 1.17
CA HIS A 279 10.63 -26.57 2.35
C HIS A 279 10.81 -28.08 2.30
N ARG A 280 9.81 -28.83 1.84
CA ARG A 280 9.92 -30.30 1.65
C ARG A 280 11.04 -30.71 0.71
N LYS A 281 11.37 -29.88 -0.29
CA LYS A 281 12.44 -30.13 -1.26
C LYS A 281 13.81 -29.60 -0.79
N HIS A 282 13.81 -28.54 0.00
CA HIS A 282 14.99 -27.79 0.44
C HIS A 282 14.93 -27.51 1.94
N PRO A 283 14.97 -28.54 2.82
CA PRO A 283 14.83 -28.40 4.26
C PRO A 283 16.03 -27.67 4.91
N ASP A 284 17.14 -27.53 4.19
CA ASP A 284 18.36 -26.83 4.60
C ASP A 284 18.28 -25.29 4.38
N TYR A 285 17.21 -24.78 3.74
CA TYR A 285 17.00 -23.37 3.57
C TYR A 285 16.19 -22.76 4.72
N THR A 286 16.67 -21.64 5.24
CA THR A 286 15.91 -20.84 6.22
C THR A 286 14.86 -19.99 5.50
N ILE A 287 13.61 -20.08 5.94
CA ILE A 287 12.51 -19.26 5.45
C ILE A 287 12.23 -18.12 6.43
N ASN A 288 12.31 -16.89 5.96
CA ASN A 288 12.09 -15.68 6.76
C ASN A 288 10.78 -15.02 6.38
N PHE A 289 9.93 -14.72 7.37
CA PHE A 289 8.71 -13.92 7.21
C PHE A 289 8.98 -12.50 7.68
N ILE A 290 8.62 -11.52 6.85
CA ILE A 290 8.74 -10.09 7.12
C ILE A 290 7.44 -9.35 6.79
N GLY A 291 7.28 -8.14 7.32
CA GLY A 291 6.17 -7.23 7.01
C GLY A 291 4.95 -7.39 7.91
N TRP A 292 4.84 -8.49 8.63
CA TRP A 292 3.79 -8.76 9.61
C TRP A 292 4.27 -9.76 10.67
N ASP A 293 3.76 -9.64 11.89
CA ASP A 293 3.93 -10.69 12.90
C ASP A 293 2.98 -11.86 12.60
N VAL A 294 3.54 -13.00 12.23
CA VAL A 294 2.79 -14.20 11.84
C VAL A 294 2.65 -15.22 12.98
N SER A 295 2.97 -14.85 14.21
CA SER A 295 2.93 -15.76 15.39
C SER A 295 1.53 -16.31 15.68
N GLU A 296 0.46 -15.63 15.28
CA GLU A 296 -0.92 -16.10 15.44
C GLU A 296 -1.35 -17.14 14.38
N PHE A 297 -0.51 -17.39 13.36
CA PHE A 297 -0.82 -18.28 12.24
C PHE A 297 -0.13 -19.64 12.44
N ASN A 298 -0.86 -20.73 12.19
CA ASN A 298 -0.30 -22.08 12.21
C ASN A 298 0.42 -22.38 10.89
N ILE A 299 1.72 -22.08 10.82
CA ILE A 299 2.55 -22.30 9.63
C ILE A 299 3.19 -23.69 9.74
N PRO A 300 2.99 -24.60 8.74
CA PRO A 300 3.29 -26.04 8.88
C PRO A 300 4.77 -26.42 8.65
N PHE A 301 5.68 -25.46 8.65
CA PHE A 301 7.13 -25.68 8.44
C PHE A 301 7.97 -24.75 9.31
N PRO A 302 9.24 -25.10 9.60
CA PRO A 302 10.17 -24.25 10.32
C PRO A 302 10.40 -22.91 9.60
N HIS A 303 10.31 -21.82 10.32
CA HIS A 303 10.49 -20.47 9.78
C HIS A 303 10.98 -19.49 10.86
N LYS A 304 11.49 -18.34 10.40
CA LYS A 304 11.78 -17.19 11.27
C LYS A 304 10.71 -16.12 11.04
N ASN A 305 10.07 -15.69 12.12
CA ASN A 305 9.13 -14.57 12.12
C ASN A 305 9.90 -13.31 12.55
N LEU A 306 10.24 -12.46 11.59
CA LEU A 306 11.04 -11.25 11.81
C LEU A 306 10.17 -9.99 11.93
N GLY A 307 8.88 -10.09 11.66
CA GLY A 307 7.93 -8.98 11.78
C GLY A 307 8.27 -7.81 10.84
N ILE A 308 8.17 -6.60 11.37
CA ILE A 308 8.44 -5.36 10.62
C ILE A 308 9.88 -4.95 10.87
N LEU A 309 10.69 -4.96 9.82
CA LEU A 309 12.09 -4.54 9.82
C LEU A 309 12.23 -3.13 9.25
N ASP A 310 13.27 -2.41 9.67
CA ASP A 310 13.65 -1.16 9.02
C ASP A 310 14.37 -1.40 7.68
N PRO A 311 14.56 -0.36 6.83
CA PRO A 311 15.18 -0.54 5.51
C PRO A 311 16.62 -1.09 5.54
N HIS A 312 17.43 -0.78 6.56
CA HIS A 312 18.79 -1.29 6.69
C HIS A 312 18.78 -2.77 7.09
N GLU A 313 17.94 -3.16 8.05
CA GLU A 313 17.71 -4.55 8.43
C GLU A 313 17.19 -5.38 7.25
N LEU A 314 16.30 -4.80 6.42
CA LEU A 314 15.82 -5.42 5.19
C LEU A 314 16.96 -5.67 4.20
N ASN A 315 17.83 -4.68 3.98
CA ASN A 315 18.98 -4.84 3.09
C ASN A 315 19.94 -5.95 3.58
N GLU A 316 20.19 -6.01 4.89
CA GLU A 316 21.02 -7.09 5.46
C GLU A 316 20.40 -8.47 5.27
N LEU A 317 19.09 -8.60 5.48
CA LEU A 317 18.35 -9.83 5.24
C LEU A 317 18.38 -10.23 3.76
N TYR A 318 18.06 -9.31 2.86
CA TYR A 318 18.05 -9.57 1.41
C TYR A 318 19.43 -10.02 0.91
N ASN A 319 20.51 -9.51 1.49
CA ASN A 319 21.86 -9.94 1.19
C ASN A 319 22.19 -11.37 1.68
N ARG A 320 21.44 -11.95 2.60
CA ARG A 320 21.55 -13.36 3.02
C ARG A 320 20.64 -14.27 2.20
N CYS A 321 19.61 -13.72 1.55
CA CYS A 321 18.63 -14.49 0.81
C CYS A 321 19.08 -14.77 -0.64
N SER A 322 18.91 -16.00 -1.10
CA SER A 322 19.07 -16.38 -2.52
C SER A 322 17.92 -15.89 -3.36
N ALA A 323 16.71 -16.02 -2.85
CA ALA A 323 15.47 -15.66 -3.51
C ALA A 323 14.44 -15.11 -2.53
N SER A 324 13.43 -14.45 -3.07
CA SER A 324 12.25 -14.01 -2.35
C SER A 324 11.00 -14.49 -3.06
N LEU A 325 10.00 -14.92 -2.31
CA LEU A 325 8.65 -15.12 -2.83
C LEU A 325 7.88 -13.79 -2.74
N VAL A 326 7.43 -13.27 -3.87
CA VAL A 326 6.68 -12.02 -3.96
C VAL A 326 5.32 -12.29 -4.60
N MET A 327 4.26 -12.12 -3.83
CA MET A 327 2.90 -12.31 -4.32
C MET A 327 2.21 -10.97 -4.55
N SER A 328 1.68 -10.76 -5.74
CA SER A 328 0.86 -9.60 -6.07
C SER A 328 -0.23 -9.95 -7.08
N LEU A 329 -1.49 -9.95 -6.62
CA LEU A 329 -2.66 -10.20 -7.46
C LEU A 329 -3.28 -8.91 -8.01
N THR A 330 -2.69 -7.77 -7.66
CA THR A 330 -3.00 -6.45 -8.20
C THR A 330 -1.72 -5.81 -8.75
N ASN A 331 -1.51 -4.51 -8.61
CA ASN A 331 -0.31 -3.88 -9.14
C ASN A 331 0.95 -4.33 -8.38
N MET A 332 2.03 -4.64 -9.13
CA MET A 332 3.31 -4.98 -8.54
C MET A 332 3.87 -3.79 -7.76
N SER A 333 4.40 -4.06 -6.57
CA SER A 333 5.01 -3.04 -5.72
C SER A 333 6.47 -2.79 -6.07
N LEU A 334 7.07 -1.85 -5.35
CA LEU A 334 8.49 -1.52 -5.34
C LEU A 334 9.41 -2.67 -4.87
N LEU A 335 8.90 -3.63 -4.09
CA LEU A 335 9.66 -4.70 -3.44
C LEU A 335 10.63 -5.47 -4.38
N PRO A 336 10.28 -5.85 -5.62
CA PRO A 336 11.21 -6.53 -6.52
C PRO A 336 12.46 -5.71 -6.83
N LEU A 337 12.38 -4.38 -6.90
CA LEU A 337 13.55 -3.52 -7.16
C LEU A 337 14.50 -3.49 -5.95
N GLU A 338 13.96 -3.42 -4.73
CA GLU A 338 14.75 -3.48 -3.49
C GLU A 338 15.47 -4.82 -3.36
N LEU A 339 14.78 -5.93 -3.66
CA LEU A 339 15.35 -7.27 -3.66
C LEU A 339 16.47 -7.41 -4.68
N LEU A 340 16.24 -6.99 -5.92
CA LEU A 340 17.25 -7.01 -6.97
C LEU A 340 18.46 -6.15 -6.61
N SER A 341 18.26 -4.96 -6.06
CA SER A 341 19.35 -4.08 -5.60
C SER A 341 20.29 -4.79 -4.63
N SER A 342 19.74 -5.61 -3.74
CA SER A 342 20.48 -6.43 -2.76
C SER A 342 20.90 -7.80 -3.31
N GLY A 343 20.65 -8.08 -4.60
CA GLY A 343 20.99 -9.33 -5.26
C GLY A 343 20.15 -10.54 -4.82
N CYS A 344 19.02 -10.31 -4.17
CA CYS A 344 18.01 -11.32 -3.88
C CYS A 344 17.07 -11.45 -5.08
N ILE A 345 16.90 -12.65 -5.62
CA ILE A 345 16.13 -12.85 -6.86
C ILE A 345 14.65 -12.97 -6.52
N PRO A 346 13.80 -12.05 -6.97
CA PRO A 346 12.37 -12.14 -6.72
C PRO A 346 11.72 -13.18 -7.63
N VAL A 347 11.01 -14.13 -7.05
CA VAL A 347 10.07 -15.01 -7.71
C VAL A 347 8.69 -14.43 -7.57
N VAL A 348 8.07 -14.03 -8.67
CA VAL A 348 6.83 -13.26 -8.71
C VAL A 348 5.77 -14.01 -9.49
N ASN A 349 4.52 -13.99 -9.05
CA ASN A 349 3.43 -14.54 -9.87
C ASN A 349 3.30 -13.76 -11.18
N GLU A 350 3.16 -14.46 -12.30
CA GLU A 350 2.94 -13.84 -13.59
C GLU A 350 1.55 -13.19 -13.71
N GLY A 351 1.41 -12.29 -14.65
CA GLY A 351 0.20 -11.54 -14.96
C GLY A 351 0.56 -10.15 -15.49
N GLU A 352 -0.28 -9.55 -16.32
CA GLU A 352 -0.05 -8.20 -16.87
C GLU A 352 0.18 -7.16 -15.76
N ASN A 353 -0.47 -7.35 -14.60
CA ASN A 353 -0.33 -6.52 -13.41
C ASN A 353 1.09 -6.51 -12.82
N ASN A 354 1.91 -7.48 -13.16
CA ASN A 354 3.30 -7.59 -12.75
C ASN A 354 4.26 -7.37 -13.93
N THR A 355 4.06 -8.05 -15.05
CA THR A 355 4.97 -8.00 -16.20
C THR A 355 4.97 -6.67 -16.93
N LEU A 356 3.87 -5.91 -16.93
CA LEU A 356 3.80 -4.55 -17.47
C LEU A 356 4.26 -3.45 -16.49
N VAL A 357 4.57 -3.82 -15.25
CA VAL A 357 5.18 -2.89 -14.26
C VAL A 357 6.70 -2.97 -14.33
N SER A 358 7.24 -4.17 -14.55
CA SER A 358 8.67 -4.36 -14.77
C SER A 358 8.91 -5.54 -15.73
N ASP A 359 9.75 -5.31 -16.73
CA ASP A 359 10.25 -6.29 -17.68
C ASP A 359 11.70 -6.73 -17.35
N ASN A 360 12.15 -6.44 -16.13
CA ASN A 360 13.51 -6.75 -15.70
C ASN A 360 13.78 -8.27 -15.81
N PRO A 361 14.80 -8.71 -16.61
CA PRO A 361 15.04 -10.11 -16.90
C PRO A 361 15.50 -10.95 -15.69
N TYR A 362 15.77 -10.31 -14.57
CA TYR A 362 16.15 -10.97 -13.32
C TYR A 362 14.97 -11.18 -12.36
N ILE A 363 13.78 -10.73 -12.72
CA ILE A 363 12.54 -11.13 -12.03
C ILE A 363 12.12 -12.51 -12.59
N ALA A 364 12.03 -13.50 -11.71
CA ALA A 364 11.64 -14.85 -12.10
C ALA A 364 10.10 -14.98 -12.02
N TYR A 365 9.43 -14.78 -13.15
CA TYR A 365 7.98 -14.95 -13.22
C TYR A 365 7.55 -16.42 -13.27
N SER A 366 6.42 -16.73 -12.64
CA SER A 366 5.82 -18.07 -12.57
C SER A 366 4.31 -18.01 -12.48
N SER A 367 3.63 -19.04 -12.99
CA SER A 367 2.18 -19.20 -12.76
C SER A 367 1.83 -19.12 -11.29
N SER A 368 0.64 -18.58 -10.96
CA SER A 368 0.23 -18.26 -9.57
C SER A 368 -0.13 -19.50 -8.73
N ASP A 369 0.10 -20.71 -9.22
CA ASP A 369 -0.15 -21.93 -8.45
C ASP A 369 1.05 -22.30 -7.55
N PRO A 370 0.80 -22.93 -6.38
CA PRO A 370 1.86 -23.22 -5.42
C PRO A 370 2.97 -24.12 -5.95
N VAL A 371 2.66 -25.08 -6.85
CA VAL A 371 3.64 -26.04 -7.37
C VAL A 371 4.60 -25.34 -8.31
N SER A 372 4.10 -24.55 -9.26
CA SER A 372 4.91 -23.77 -10.21
C SER A 372 5.79 -22.76 -9.49
N MET A 373 5.26 -22.04 -8.50
CA MET A 373 6.01 -21.09 -7.70
C MET A 373 7.12 -21.76 -6.88
N ALA A 374 6.84 -22.91 -6.24
CA ALA A 374 7.86 -23.67 -5.50
C ALA A 374 8.96 -24.23 -6.41
N ASN A 375 8.60 -24.69 -7.63
CA ASN A 375 9.56 -25.12 -8.62
C ASN A 375 10.43 -23.95 -9.11
N LYS A 376 9.85 -22.78 -9.33
CA LYS A 376 10.58 -21.57 -9.73
C LYS A 376 11.55 -21.10 -8.64
N LEU A 377 11.16 -21.15 -7.36
CA LEU A 377 12.07 -20.92 -6.24
C LEU A 377 13.24 -21.92 -6.27
N SER A 378 12.95 -23.21 -6.47
CA SER A 378 13.97 -24.27 -6.56
C SER A 378 14.92 -24.02 -7.73
N GLU A 379 14.41 -23.64 -8.91
CA GLU A 379 15.21 -23.29 -10.11
C GLU A 379 16.18 -22.14 -9.79
N VAL A 380 15.70 -21.09 -9.13
CA VAL A 380 16.51 -19.93 -8.79
C VAL A 380 17.66 -20.30 -7.84
N ILE A 381 17.36 -21.01 -6.76
CA ILE A 381 18.37 -21.31 -5.74
C ILE A 381 19.42 -22.33 -6.16
N THR A 382 19.09 -23.21 -7.13
CA THR A 382 20.00 -24.22 -7.68
C THR A 382 20.77 -23.74 -8.91
N LYS A 383 20.56 -22.48 -9.31
CA LYS A 383 21.22 -21.90 -10.50
C LYS A 383 22.72 -21.86 -10.34
N LYS A 384 23.44 -22.48 -11.29
CA LYS A 384 24.91 -22.43 -11.33
C LYS A 384 25.41 -20.99 -11.42
N GLY A 385 26.37 -20.63 -10.58
CA GLY A 385 26.93 -19.28 -10.55
C GLY A 385 25.97 -18.23 -9.99
N LEU A 386 25.13 -18.59 -9.03
CA LEU A 386 24.12 -17.71 -8.44
C LEU A 386 24.66 -16.35 -7.99
N ILE A 387 25.88 -16.27 -7.43
CA ILE A 387 26.51 -14.99 -7.01
C ILE A 387 26.76 -14.08 -8.23
N GLY A 388 27.24 -14.64 -9.33
CA GLY A 388 27.42 -13.88 -10.57
C GLY A 388 26.07 -13.42 -11.15
N TYR A 389 25.04 -14.26 -11.06
CA TYR A 389 23.67 -13.91 -11.45
C TYR A 389 23.11 -12.80 -10.58
N ALA A 390 23.25 -12.89 -9.25
CA ALA A 390 22.88 -11.86 -8.29
C ALA A 390 23.60 -10.52 -8.52
N THR A 391 24.91 -10.57 -8.89
CA THR A 391 25.65 -9.36 -9.26
C THR A 391 25.04 -8.65 -10.46
N LYS A 392 24.68 -9.42 -11.51
CA LYS A 392 24.04 -8.86 -12.71
C LYS A 392 22.64 -8.33 -12.39
N ALA A 393 21.87 -9.06 -11.56
CA ALA A 393 20.56 -8.63 -11.09
C ALA A 393 20.62 -7.29 -10.36
N SER A 394 21.55 -7.15 -9.42
CA SER A 394 21.75 -5.87 -8.72
C SER A 394 22.17 -4.73 -9.67
N SER A 395 23.00 -5.04 -10.66
CA SER A 395 23.43 -4.03 -11.65
C SER A 395 22.27 -3.59 -12.56
N SER A 396 21.29 -4.45 -12.82
CA SER A 396 20.19 -4.18 -13.75
C SER A 396 19.20 -3.12 -13.26
N VAL A 397 19.19 -2.81 -11.97
CA VAL A 397 18.29 -1.82 -11.37
C VAL A 397 18.97 -0.51 -11.00
N LYS A 398 20.28 -0.37 -11.27
CA LYS A 398 21.01 0.88 -10.97
C LYS A 398 20.50 2.09 -11.74
N SER A 399 19.94 1.89 -12.91
CA SER A 399 19.32 2.93 -13.74
C SER A 399 17.88 3.27 -13.34
N ALA A 400 17.26 2.48 -12.45
CA ALA A 400 15.91 2.75 -11.96
C ALA A 400 15.97 3.90 -10.94
N SER A 401 16.00 5.13 -11.42
CA SER A 401 16.17 6.34 -10.62
C SER A 401 14.82 6.91 -10.19
N TRP A 402 14.68 7.14 -8.90
CA TRP A 402 13.57 7.93 -8.35
C TRP A 402 13.60 9.37 -8.86
N ASP A 403 14.80 9.97 -9.01
CA ASP A 403 14.93 11.36 -9.46
C ASP A 403 14.44 11.55 -10.89
N GLU A 404 14.73 10.60 -11.79
CA GLU A 404 14.20 10.65 -13.15
C GLU A 404 12.68 10.48 -13.17
N SER A 405 12.15 9.55 -12.38
CA SER A 405 10.71 9.37 -12.23
C SER A 405 10.05 10.62 -11.65
N GLY A 406 10.67 11.24 -10.65
CA GLY A 406 10.21 12.49 -10.05
C GLY A 406 10.19 13.66 -11.03
N LYS A 407 11.27 13.86 -11.78
CA LYS A 407 11.34 14.90 -12.84
C LYS A 407 10.29 14.67 -13.92
N HIS A 408 10.11 13.41 -14.33
CA HIS A 408 9.06 13.04 -15.29
C HIS A 408 7.66 13.37 -14.77
N PHE A 409 7.37 13.00 -13.50
CA PHE A 409 6.11 13.34 -12.85
C PHE A 409 5.86 14.83 -12.79
N VAL A 410 6.86 15.64 -12.37
CA VAL A 410 6.75 17.10 -12.32
C VAL A 410 6.39 17.67 -13.70
N ALA A 411 7.08 17.21 -14.74
CA ALA A 411 6.82 17.65 -16.12
C ALA A 411 5.38 17.32 -16.59
N ILE A 412 4.87 16.11 -16.26
CA ILE A 412 3.49 15.71 -16.54
C ILE A 412 2.51 16.65 -15.85
N VAL A 413 2.72 16.91 -14.56
CA VAL A 413 1.81 17.73 -13.73
C VAL A 413 1.79 19.17 -14.26
N GLU A 414 2.95 19.79 -14.45
CA GLU A 414 3.06 21.16 -15.00
C GLU A 414 2.39 21.31 -16.36
N LYS A 415 2.67 20.37 -17.28
CA LYS A 415 2.03 20.35 -18.61
C LYS A 415 0.53 20.21 -18.48
N SER A 416 0.05 19.33 -17.62
CA SER A 416 -1.38 19.04 -17.47
C SER A 416 -2.16 20.21 -16.89
N VAL A 417 -1.58 20.93 -15.93
CA VAL A 417 -2.19 22.13 -15.33
C VAL A 417 -2.29 23.28 -16.35
N LYS A 418 -1.28 23.43 -17.20
CA LYS A 418 -1.22 24.48 -18.24
C LYS A 418 -2.05 24.15 -19.50
N THR A 419 -2.46 22.88 -19.66
CA THR A 419 -3.23 22.42 -20.84
C THR A 419 -4.73 22.51 -20.55
N PRO A 420 -5.52 23.17 -21.41
CA PRO A 420 -6.98 23.15 -21.30
C PRO A 420 -7.54 21.73 -21.30
N GLY A 421 -8.63 21.52 -20.57
CA GLY A 421 -9.41 20.28 -20.61
C GLY A 421 -10.14 20.13 -21.97
N VAL A 422 -10.57 18.91 -22.26
CA VAL A 422 -11.41 18.63 -23.42
C VAL A 422 -12.75 19.37 -23.24
N LYS A 423 -13.26 19.97 -24.33
CA LYS A 423 -14.57 20.62 -24.34
C LYS A 423 -15.71 19.61 -24.27
#